data_01e7dd85f41769ee25c5ee082b6a6417
#
_entry.id   01e7dd85f41769ee25c5ee082b6a6417
#
_cell.length_a   1.000
_cell.length_b   1.000
_cell.length_c   1.000
_cell.angle_alpha   90.00
_cell.angle_beta   90.00
_cell.angle_gamma   90.00
#
_symmetry.space_group_name_H-M   'P 1'
#
loop_
_entity.id
_entity.type
_entity.pdbx_description
1 polymer ?
#
loop_
_entity_poly.entity_id
_entity_poly.type
_entity_poly.pdbx_seq_one_letter_code
_entity_poly.pdbx_strand_id
1 'polypeptide(L)'
;MLRLAKLLRAAAPALLLVLAAGTAQGSVAADEPAAAQRANFARETPSADARHIADWAMHSGDNAGMPFVVVDKVNARLFVFDAKGVLRGASAVLLGLARGDHTVPGIGSRKLSTILPQERTTPAGRFVAALDKSLSGEEILWIDYDSGVALHRVIATVPKERRLQRLESALPLERRITFGCINVPVKFYETFISPVFTGTSGIVYVLPETRPVREVFGSYDVVDGADGGRQAGSDAGSSR
;
A
#
# COMPACT_ATOMS: atom_id res chain seq x y z
N MET A 1 -60.93 18.49 -72.52
CA MET A 1 -60.26 19.46 -73.37
C MET A 1 -58.79 19.42 -73.09
N LEU A 2 -58.14 18.76 -73.88
CA LEU A 2 -57.06 18.96 -74.86
C LEU A 2 -56.16 20.16 -74.62
N ARG A 3 -54.81 19.88 -74.46
CA ARG A 3 -53.68 20.47 -75.17
C ARG A 3 -52.38 20.03 -74.38
N LEU A 4 -51.64 19.11 -74.91
CA LEU A 4 -50.60 19.12 -75.93
C LEU A 4 -49.30 19.85 -75.52
N ALA A 5 -48.32 19.05 -75.29
CA ALA A 5 -46.88 19.02 -75.68
C ALA A 5 -46.04 20.29 -75.55
N LYS A 6 -44.86 20.11 -74.99
CA LYS A 6 -43.58 20.28 -75.75
C LYS A 6 -42.39 19.68 -75.00
N LEU A 7 -41.73 18.79 -75.66
CA LEU A 7 -40.36 18.30 -75.34
C LEU A 7 -39.37 19.44 -75.51
N LEU A 8 -38.48 19.63 -74.57
CA LEU A 8 -37.16 20.24 -74.80
C LEU A 8 -36.09 19.34 -74.25
N ARG A 9 -35.30 18.79 -75.12
CA ARG A 9 -34.05 18.14 -74.82
C ARG A 9 -33.03 19.22 -74.39
N ALA A 10 -32.36 19.01 -73.27
CA ALA A 10 -31.14 19.75 -72.87
C ALA A 10 -30.08 18.75 -72.51
N ALA A 11 -28.94 18.92 -73.16
CA ALA A 11 -27.75 18.12 -73.06
C ALA A 11 -27.09 18.23 -71.66
N ALA A 12 -26.66 17.11 -71.13
CA ALA A 12 -25.85 17.07 -69.89
C ALA A 12 -24.33 17.23 -70.24
N PRO A 13 -23.60 18.04 -69.52
CA PRO A 13 -22.14 18.01 -69.59
C PRO A 13 -21.64 16.92 -68.61
N ALA A 14 -20.77 16.06 -69.08
CA ALA A 14 -20.03 15.08 -68.30
C ALA A 14 -19.06 15.78 -67.38
N LEU A 15 -19.29 15.66 -66.05
CA LEU A 15 -18.34 16.12 -65.04
C LEU A 15 -17.39 14.97 -64.69
N LEU A 16 -16.11 15.09 -65.14
CA LEU A 16 -15.04 14.19 -64.73
C LEU A 16 -14.76 14.39 -63.25
N LEU A 17 -15.11 13.38 -62.43
CA LEU A 17 -14.72 13.33 -61.01
C LEU A 17 -13.32 12.73 -60.91
N VAL A 18 -12.31 13.59 -60.67
CA VAL A 18 -10.96 13.12 -60.31
C VAL A 18 -10.98 12.68 -58.87
N LEU A 19 -10.95 11.35 -58.63
CA LEU A 19 -10.70 10.77 -57.28
C LEU A 19 -9.25 11.01 -56.91
N ALA A 20 -8.98 11.99 -56.07
CA ALA A 20 -7.68 12.09 -55.38
C ALA A 20 -7.67 11.06 -54.24
N ALA A 21 -6.97 9.96 -54.46
CA ALA A 21 -6.66 8.99 -53.38
C ALA A 21 -5.69 9.63 -52.39
N GLY A 22 -6.23 10.27 -51.36
CA GLY A 22 -5.45 10.70 -50.20
C GLY A 22 -5.01 9.49 -49.40
N THR A 23 -3.71 9.17 -49.44
CA THR A 23 -3.09 8.22 -48.51
C THR A 23 -3.11 8.84 -47.11
N ALA A 24 -4.07 8.46 -46.29
CA ALA A 24 -4.04 8.74 -44.86
C ALA A 24 -2.84 7.99 -44.25
N GLN A 25 -1.74 8.67 -44.07
CA GLN A 25 -0.64 8.21 -43.21
C GLN A 25 -1.17 8.26 -41.77
N GLY A 26 -1.67 7.11 -41.29
CA GLY A 26 -1.96 6.90 -39.89
C GLY A 26 -0.65 7.05 -39.12
N SER A 27 -0.46 8.18 -38.44
CA SER A 27 0.57 8.34 -37.44
C SER A 27 0.32 7.32 -36.35
N VAL A 28 1.07 6.22 -36.30
CA VAL A 28 1.12 5.33 -35.16
C VAL A 28 1.78 6.14 -34.06
N ALA A 29 0.97 6.76 -33.20
CA ALA A 29 1.47 7.29 -31.95
C ALA A 29 2.16 6.13 -31.24
N ALA A 30 3.47 6.19 -31.07
CA ALA A 30 4.18 5.27 -30.20
C ALA A 30 3.54 5.41 -28.82
N ASP A 31 2.99 4.31 -28.32
CA ASP A 31 2.46 4.21 -26.97
C ASP A 31 3.62 4.51 -26.03
N GLU A 32 3.68 5.72 -25.45
CA GLU A 32 4.65 6.00 -24.41
C GLU A 32 4.39 5.02 -23.28
N PRO A 33 5.43 4.33 -22.77
CA PRO A 33 5.25 3.38 -21.69
C PRO A 33 4.57 4.10 -20.52
N ALA A 34 3.43 3.59 -20.08
CA ALA A 34 2.69 4.15 -18.96
C ALA A 34 3.63 4.27 -17.76
N ALA A 35 3.68 5.46 -17.15
CA ALA A 35 4.50 5.70 -15.98
C ALA A 35 4.16 4.65 -14.89
N ALA A 36 5.18 4.05 -14.28
CA ALA A 36 5.01 3.04 -13.25
C ALA A 36 4.15 3.58 -12.10
N GLN A 37 3.11 2.83 -11.73
CA GLN A 37 2.23 3.24 -10.64
C GLN A 37 3.00 3.22 -9.32
N ARG A 38 3.12 4.36 -8.67
CA ARG A 38 3.84 4.57 -7.42
C ARG A 38 2.93 5.14 -6.34
N ALA A 39 3.32 4.95 -5.07
CA ALA A 39 2.64 5.56 -3.95
C ALA A 39 2.96 7.06 -3.86
N ASN A 40 1.93 7.84 -3.54
CA ASN A 40 2.06 9.28 -3.36
C ASN A 40 2.13 9.62 -1.87
N PHE A 41 3.31 9.96 -1.39
CA PHE A 41 3.55 10.35 0.01
C PHE A 41 3.23 11.81 0.33
N ALA A 42 2.68 12.56 -0.63
CA ALA A 42 2.40 14.00 -0.49
C ALA A 42 3.66 14.77 -0.03
N ARG A 43 3.62 15.40 1.13
CA ARG A 43 4.74 16.17 1.71
C ARG A 43 5.59 15.37 2.70
N GLU A 44 5.24 14.11 2.95
CA GLU A 44 5.98 13.28 3.90
C GLU A 44 7.28 12.75 3.29
N THR A 45 8.32 12.67 4.12
CA THR A 45 9.61 12.09 3.75
C THR A 45 9.73 10.71 4.42
N PRO A 46 9.36 9.61 3.73
CA PRO A 46 9.54 8.26 4.25
C PRO A 46 11.00 7.84 4.20
N SER A 47 11.34 6.76 4.92
CA SER A 47 12.60 6.06 4.70
C SER A 47 12.65 5.43 3.31
N ALA A 48 13.84 5.03 2.86
CA ALA A 48 14.02 4.33 1.59
C ALA A 48 13.20 3.04 1.54
N ASP A 49 13.18 2.26 2.63
CA ASP A 49 12.43 1.00 2.70
C ASP A 49 10.91 1.24 2.70
N ALA A 50 10.42 2.28 3.40
CA ALA A 50 9.00 2.60 3.40
C ALA A 50 8.53 3.04 2.00
N ARG A 51 9.32 3.84 1.29
CA ARG A 51 9.05 4.22 -0.10
C ARG A 51 9.09 3.00 -1.01
N HIS A 52 10.15 2.19 -0.90
CA HIS A 52 10.32 0.99 -1.72
C HIS A 52 9.10 0.06 -1.63
N ILE A 53 8.63 -0.26 -0.41
CA ILE A 53 7.49 -1.16 -0.24
C ILE A 53 6.18 -0.53 -0.71
N ALA A 54 5.96 0.75 -0.46
CA ALA A 54 4.75 1.41 -0.93
C ALA A 54 4.70 1.49 -2.46
N ASP A 55 5.81 1.82 -3.11
CA ASP A 55 5.91 1.88 -4.58
C ASP A 55 5.75 0.47 -5.19
N TRP A 56 6.43 -0.53 -4.61
CA TRP A 56 6.29 -1.92 -5.04
C TRP A 56 4.86 -2.45 -4.87
N ALA A 57 4.21 -2.18 -3.74
CA ALA A 57 2.82 -2.62 -3.50
C ALA A 57 1.85 -2.06 -4.55
N MET A 58 2.04 -0.80 -4.95
CA MET A 58 1.24 -0.17 -6.00
C MET A 58 1.56 -0.71 -7.38
N HIS A 59 2.85 -0.85 -7.71
CA HIS A 59 3.29 -1.32 -9.02
C HIS A 59 2.94 -2.79 -9.28
N SER A 60 3.14 -3.65 -8.27
CA SER A 60 2.83 -5.09 -8.36
C SER A 60 1.34 -5.41 -8.20
N GLY A 61 0.55 -4.48 -7.66
CA GLY A 61 -0.83 -4.73 -7.24
C GLY A 61 -0.93 -5.59 -5.97
N ASP A 62 0.15 -5.74 -5.19
CA ASP A 62 0.16 -6.56 -3.98
C ASP A 62 -0.82 -6.08 -2.91
N ASN A 63 -1.16 -4.78 -2.90
CA ASN A 63 -2.23 -4.26 -2.06
C ASN A 63 -3.63 -4.79 -2.47
N ALA A 64 -3.74 -5.55 -3.56
CA ALA A 64 -4.99 -6.15 -4.08
C ALA A 64 -6.15 -5.13 -4.23
N GLY A 65 -5.84 -3.89 -4.60
CA GLY A 65 -6.82 -2.81 -4.73
C GLY A 65 -7.45 -2.36 -3.41
N MET A 66 -6.87 -2.75 -2.27
CA MET A 66 -7.32 -2.37 -0.93
C MET A 66 -6.50 -1.20 -0.38
N PRO A 67 -7.03 -0.43 0.59
CA PRO A 67 -6.22 0.51 1.36
C PRO A 67 -5.10 -0.24 2.10
N PHE A 68 -4.00 0.45 2.36
CA PHE A 68 -2.88 -0.19 3.03
C PHE A 68 -2.13 0.73 3.99
N VAL A 69 -1.39 0.11 4.87
CA VAL A 69 -0.54 0.77 5.87
C VAL A 69 0.89 0.28 5.71
N VAL A 70 1.86 1.18 5.77
CA VAL A 70 3.27 0.85 5.90
C VAL A 70 3.74 1.26 7.29
N VAL A 71 4.27 0.31 8.07
CA VAL A 71 4.82 0.51 9.41
C VAL A 71 6.33 0.41 9.35
N ASP A 72 7.00 1.53 9.44
CA ASP A 72 8.45 1.65 9.51
C ASP A 72 8.91 1.49 10.96
N LYS A 73 9.36 0.28 11.31
CA LYS A 73 9.79 -0.03 12.69
C LYS A 73 11.07 0.69 13.09
N VAL A 74 11.99 0.89 12.14
CA VAL A 74 13.28 1.54 12.41
C VAL A 74 13.07 2.98 12.83
N ASN A 75 12.18 3.69 12.14
CA ASN A 75 11.87 5.10 12.42
C ASN A 75 10.66 5.27 13.35
N ALA A 76 10.02 4.16 13.77
CA ALA A 76 8.79 4.13 14.56
C ALA A 76 7.73 5.10 13.99
N ARG A 77 7.46 4.97 12.68
CA ARG A 77 6.49 5.75 11.91
C ARG A 77 5.52 4.84 11.16
N LEU A 78 4.37 5.40 10.86
CA LEU A 78 3.30 4.71 10.11
C LEU A 78 2.75 5.65 9.05
N PHE A 79 2.42 5.06 7.88
CA PHE A 79 1.83 5.76 6.74
C PHE A 79 0.57 5.00 6.31
N VAL A 80 -0.55 5.71 6.20
CA VAL A 80 -1.85 5.16 5.78
C VAL A 80 -2.14 5.62 4.37
N PHE A 81 -2.44 4.69 3.48
CA PHE A 81 -2.77 4.96 2.07
C PHE A 81 -4.17 4.47 1.75
N ASP A 82 -4.84 5.16 0.83
CA ASP A 82 -6.03 4.61 0.20
C ASP A 82 -5.67 3.53 -0.84
N ALA A 83 -6.68 2.91 -1.44
CA ALA A 83 -6.52 1.86 -2.44
C ALA A 83 -5.76 2.29 -3.70
N LYS A 84 -5.67 3.61 -3.96
CA LYS A 84 -4.95 4.18 -5.10
C LYS A 84 -3.51 4.60 -4.76
N GLY A 85 -3.05 4.29 -3.54
CA GLY A 85 -1.71 4.65 -3.08
C GLY A 85 -1.54 6.13 -2.72
N VAL A 86 -2.62 6.86 -2.50
CA VAL A 86 -2.55 8.25 -2.04
C VAL A 86 -2.49 8.28 -0.52
N LEU A 87 -1.48 8.94 0.03
CA LEU A 87 -1.32 9.08 1.48
C LEU A 87 -2.52 9.80 2.11
N ARG A 88 -3.11 9.19 3.11
CA ARG A 88 -4.21 9.74 3.91
C ARG A 88 -3.70 10.36 5.21
N GLY A 89 -2.64 9.80 5.78
CA GLY A 89 -2.02 10.33 6.99
C GLY A 89 -0.73 9.61 7.36
N ALA A 90 0.10 10.27 8.15
CA ALA A 90 1.32 9.71 8.72
C ALA A 90 1.43 10.08 10.20
N SER A 91 2.00 9.18 11.01
CA SER A 91 2.13 9.38 12.46
C SER A 91 3.36 8.69 13.03
N ALA A 92 3.84 9.19 14.15
CA ALA A 92 4.66 8.42 15.07
C ALA A 92 3.82 7.28 15.68
N VAL A 93 4.50 6.17 16.03
CA VAL A 93 3.84 5.00 16.63
C VAL A 93 4.63 4.46 17.80
N LEU A 94 3.93 3.84 18.78
CA LEU A 94 4.58 2.99 19.76
C LEU A 94 4.58 1.55 19.23
N LEU A 95 5.70 0.87 19.43
CA LEU A 95 5.97 -0.48 18.94
C LEU A 95 6.38 -1.41 20.09
N GLY A 96 6.52 -2.68 19.79
CA GLY A 96 7.07 -3.68 20.69
C GLY A 96 8.38 -3.23 21.34
N LEU A 97 8.52 -3.52 22.63
CA LEU A 97 9.69 -3.12 23.43
C LEU A 97 11.00 -3.65 22.84
N ALA A 98 10.99 -4.90 22.39
CA ALA A 98 12.15 -5.55 21.80
C ALA A 98 12.22 -5.28 20.30
N ARG A 99 13.45 -5.16 19.79
CA ARG A 99 13.71 -5.20 18.35
C ARG A 99 13.66 -6.64 17.87
N GLY A 100 13.19 -6.83 16.64
CA GLY A 100 13.11 -8.15 16.02
C GLY A 100 12.01 -8.20 14.97
N ASP A 101 12.04 -9.25 14.14
CA ASP A 101 11.12 -9.42 13.02
C ASP A 101 10.18 -10.61 13.19
N HIS A 102 10.31 -11.36 14.27
CA HIS A 102 9.50 -12.53 14.58
C HIS A 102 8.86 -12.43 15.95
N THR A 103 7.72 -13.07 16.11
CA THR A 103 7.11 -13.34 17.41
C THR A 103 7.42 -14.76 17.85
N VAL A 104 7.37 -15.01 19.17
CA VAL A 104 7.47 -16.35 19.71
C VAL A 104 6.17 -17.13 19.38
N PRO A 105 6.25 -18.37 18.89
CA PRO A 105 5.06 -19.18 18.61
C PRO A 105 4.13 -19.26 19.81
N GLY A 106 2.82 -19.07 19.57
CA GLY A 106 1.77 -19.11 20.58
C GLY A 106 1.72 -17.92 21.55
N ILE A 107 2.48 -16.85 21.29
CA ILE A 107 2.52 -15.67 22.18
C ILE A 107 1.15 -15.00 22.33
N GLY A 108 0.32 -14.99 21.28
CA GLY A 108 -1.01 -14.37 21.32
C GLY A 108 -1.98 -15.00 22.30
N SER A 109 -1.78 -16.27 22.69
CA SER A 109 -2.59 -16.97 23.67
C SER A 109 -2.06 -16.86 25.12
N ARG A 110 -0.87 -16.26 25.30
CA ARG A 110 -0.22 -16.14 26.61
C ARG A 110 -0.77 -14.94 27.41
N LYS A 111 -0.77 -15.08 28.73
CA LYS A 111 -1.03 -13.95 29.63
C LYS A 111 0.07 -12.91 29.47
N LEU A 112 -0.27 -11.63 29.34
CA LEU A 112 0.71 -10.54 29.15
C LEU A 112 1.80 -10.52 30.24
N SER A 113 1.44 -10.87 31.49
CA SER A 113 2.38 -10.94 32.62
C SER A 113 3.49 -12.00 32.46
N THR A 114 3.28 -12.98 31.58
CA THR A 114 4.27 -14.06 31.30
C THR A 114 5.14 -13.79 30.08
N ILE A 115 4.87 -12.71 29.33
CA ILE A 115 5.66 -12.33 28.14
C ILE A 115 6.87 -11.54 28.60
N LEU A 116 8.05 -12.12 28.35
CA LEU A 116 9.32 -11.51 28.74
C LEU A 116 9.63 -10.26 27.90
N PRO A 117 10.41 -9.30 28.42
CA PRO A 117 10.76 -8.08 27.68
C PRO A 117 11.32 -8.33 26.28
N GLN A 118 12.20 -9.33 26.10
CA GLN A 118 12.84 -9.70 24.84
C GLN A 118 11.87 -10.37 23.83
N GLU A 119 10.70 -10.84 24.27
CA GLU A 119 9.67 -11.44 23.43
C GLU A 119 8.68 -10.42 22.88
N ARG A 120 8.72 -9.18 23.37
CA ARG A 120 7.76 -8.11 23.05
C ARG A 120 8.11 -7.44 21.72
N THR A 121 8.08 -8.19 20.63
CA THR A 121 8.40 -7.71 19.27
C THR A 121 7.12 -7.37 18.48
N THR A 122 7.20 -6.40 17.59
CA THR A 122 6.23 -6.22 16.52
C THR A 122 6.72 -7.01 15.31
N PRO A 123 6.04 -8.09 14.88
CA PRO A 123 6.52 -8.94 13.79
C PRO A 123 6.54 -8.17 12.47
N ALA A 124 7.52 -8.48 11.63
CA ALA A 124 7.58 -8.00 10.25
C ALA A 124 6.80 -8.93 9.33
N GLY A 125 6.20 -8.36 8.29
CA GLY A 125 5.46 -9.15 7.29
C GLY A 125 4.35 -8.36 6.63
N ARG A 126 3.65 -9.06 5.73
CA ARG A 126 2.45 -8.63 5.05
C ARG A 126 1.23 -9.29 5.70
N PHE A 127 0.30 -8.49 6.16
CA PHE A 127 -0.88 -8.97 6.88
C PHE A 127 -2.15 -8.41 6.23
N VAL A 128 -3.20 -9.24 6.17
CA VAL A 128 -4.55 -8.77 5.85
C VAL A 128 -5.19 -8.32 7.15
N ALA A 129 -5.55 -7.04 7.22
CA ALA A 129 -6.07 -6.42 8.42
C ALA A 129 -7.52 -5.98 8.24
N ALA A 130 -8.32 -6.08 9.31
CA ALA A 130 -9.70 -5.63 9.34
C ALA A 130 -10.05 -5.04 10.71
N LEU A 131 -11.00 -4.12 10.73
CA LEU A 131 -11.56 -3.59 11.96
C LEU A 131 -12.38 -4.66 12.66
N ASP A 132 -12.17 -4.81 13.95
CA ASP A 132 -12.97 -5.64 14.84
C ASP A 132 -12.87 -5.11 16.27
N LYS A 133 -13.52 -5.77 17.21
CA LYS A 133 -13.49 -5.39 18.63
C LYS A 133 -12.41 -6.15 19.39
N SER A 134 -11.73 -5.43 20.27
CA SER A 134 -10.87 -6.02 21.29
C SER A 134 -11.72 -6.79 22.33
N LEU A 135 -11.04 -7.53 23.21
CA LEU A 135 -11.71 -8.19 24.34
C LEU A 135 -12.44 -7.22 25.29
N SER A 136 -12.03 -5.95 25.33
CA SER A 136 -12.70 -4.88 26.08
C SER A 136 -13.84 -4.20 25.31
N GLY A 137 -14.09 -4.61 24.05
CA GLY A 137 -15.16 -4.07 23.21
C GLY A 137 -14.76 -2.82 22.42
N GLU A 138 -13.52 -2.34 22.52
CA GLU A 138 -13.02 -1.22 21.75
C GLU A 138 -12.68 -1.61 20.32
N GLU A 139 -12.98 -0.75 19.34
CA GLU A 139 -12.59 -0.95 17.97
C GLU A 139 -11.07 -0.87 17.80
N ILE A 140 -10.50 -1.88 17.16
CA ILE A 140 -9.08 -1.97 16.82
C ILE A 140 -8.94 -2.51 15.40
N LEU A 141 -7.79 -2.25 14.75
CA LEU A 141 -7.43 -2.87 13.48
C LEU A 141 -6.58 -4.12 13.78
N TRP A 142 -7.19 -5.30 13.66
CA TRP A 142 -6.49 -6.57 13.80
C TRP A 142 -5.51 -6.78 12.64
N ILE A 143 -4.29 -7.15 12.96
CA ILE A 143 -3.19 -7.40 12.02
C ILE A 143 -2.85 -8.88 11.97
N ASP A 144 -2.61 -9.49 13.15
CA ASP A 144 -2.24 -10.90 13.26
C ASP A 144 -2.87 -11.49 14.53
N TYR A 145 -3.87 -12.35 14.35
CA TYR A 145 -4.58 -13.01 15.45
C TYR A 145 -3.71 -14.02 16.20
N ASP A 146 -2.83 -14.74 15.47
CA ASP A 146 -1.99 -15.78 16.07
C ASP A 146 -0.96 -15.19 17.03
N SER A 147 -0.41 -14.04 16.69
CA SER A 147 0.51 -13.28 17.54
C SER A 147 -0.18 -12.32 18.50
N GLY A 148 -1.50 -12.11 18.37
CA GLY A 148 -2.25 -11.14 19.17
C GLY A 148 -1.86 -9.70 18.88
N VAL A 149 -1.50 -9.38 17.64
CA VAL A 149 -1.01 -8.05 17.23
C VAL A 149 -2.12 -7.26 16.54
N ALA A 150 -2.35 -6.07 17.05
CA ALA A 150 -3.31 -5.11 16.49
C ALA A 150 -2.72 -3.70 16.45
N LEU A 151 -3.32 -2.84 15.61
CA LEU A 151 -3.12 -1.41 15.63
C LEU A 151 -4.32 -0.76 16.33
N HIS A 152 -4.04 0.05 17.36
CA HIS A 152 -5.08 0.68 18.15
C HIS A 152 -4.66 2.03 18.74
N ARG A 153 -5.61 2.74 19.29
CA ARG A 153 -5.40 4.00 20.03
C ARG A 153 -4.41 3.77 21.16
N VAL A 154 -3.55 4.75 21.43
CA VAL A 154 -2.66 4.68 22.59
C VAL A 154 -3.50 4.63 23.88
N ILE A 155 -3.16 3.69 24.76
CA ILE A 155 -3.75 3.54 26.09
C ILE A 155 -2.70 4.03 27.09
N ALA A 156 -2.98 5.15 27.77
CA ALA A 156 -2.05 5.83 28.69
C ALA A 156 -2.46 5.72 30.17
N THR A 157 -3.07 4.59 30.55
CA THR A 157 -3.57 4.35 31.91
C THR A 157 -2.46 4.09 32.94
N VAL A 158 -1.24 3.82 32.50
CA VAL A 158 -0.07 3.60 33.36
C VAL A 158 0.88 4.79 33.26
N PRO A 159 0.83 5.80 34.18
CA PRO A 159 1.58 7.06 34.05
C PRO A 159 3.09 6.88 33.92
N LYS A 160 3.66 5.90 34.64
CA LYS A 160 5.12 5.60 34.61
C LYS A 160 5.63 5.19 33.22
N GLU A 161 4.75 4.68 32.33
CA GLU A 161 5.13 4.30 30.98
C GLU A 161 5.30 5.52 30.05
N ARG A 162 4.74 6.67 30.42
CA ARG A 162 4.87 7.94 29.69
C ARG A 162 4.56 7.81 28.20
N ARG A 163 3.53 7.03 27.82
CA ARG A 163 3.25 6.68 26.42
C ARG A 163 2.97 7.87 25.54
N LEU A 164 2.29 8.92 26.03
CA LEU A 164 2.03 10.14 25.26
C LEU A 164 3.35 10.89 24.97
N GLN A 165 4.20 11.08 25.98
CA GLN A 165 5.51 11.72 25.80
C GLN A 165 6.41 10.93 24.86
N ARG A 166 6.34 9.58 24.91
CA ARG A 166 7.06 8.73 23.98
C ARG A 166 6.62 8.93 22.53
N LEU A 167 5.32 9.09 22.26
CA LEU A 167 4.81 9.40 20.92
C LEU A 167 5.35 10.73 20.38
N GLU A 168 5.55 11.71 21.25
CA GLU A 168 6.08 13.04 20.90
C GLU A 168 7.61 13.07 20.78
N SER A 169 8.31 12.05 21.28
CA SER A 169 9.77 12.00 21.22
C SER A 169 10.27 11.98 19.76
N ALA A 170 11.34 12.71 19.49
CA ALA A 170 12.04 12.66 18.21
C ALA A 170 12.84 11.35 18.02
N LEU A 171 13.11 10.61 19.10
CA LEU A 171 13.95 9.42 19.10
C LEU A 171 13.09 8.15 18.89
N PRO A 172 13.24 7.41 17.78
CA PRO A 172 12.46 6.19 17.52
C PRO A 172 12.58 5.13 18.62
N LEU A 173 13.76 5.00 19.25
CA LEU A 173 13.99 4.03 20.33
C LEU A 173 13.14 4.31 21.58
N GLU A 174 12.82 5.55 21.87
CA GLU A 174 11.96 5.91 22.99
C GLU A 174 10.50 5.50 22.78
N ARG A 175 10.11 5.23 21.54
CA ARG A 175 8.77 4.77 21.16
C ARG A 175 8.58 3.25 21.32
N ARG A 176 9.55 2.54 21.92
CA ARG A 176 9.49 1.09 22.18
C ARG A 176 8.97 0.84 23.59
N ILE A 177 7.75 0.27 23.72
CA ILE A 177 7.13 0.04 25.04
C ILE A 177 6.03 -1.02 25.03
N THR A 178 5.45 -1.39 23.87
CA THR A 178 4.29 -2.28 23.81
C THR A 178 4.71 -3.76 23.89
N PHE A 179 3.73 -4.64 23.95
CA PHE A 179 3.93 -6.09 23.90
C PHE A 179 4.01 -6.65 22.46
N GLY A 180 3.91 -5.77 21.46
CA GLY A 180 3.90 -6.11 20.02
C GLY A 180 2.90 -5.27 19.25
N CYS A 181 1.78 -4.88 19.87
CA CYS A 181 0.78 -4.02 19.24
C CYS A 181 1.35 -2.66 18.82
N ILE A 182 0.78 -2.10 17.77
CA ILE A 182 1.12 -0.79 17.22
C ILE A 182 0.14 0.23 17.80
N ASN A 183 0.66 1.23 18.55
CA ASN A 183 -0.21 2.27 19.11
C ASN A 183 0.01 3.59 18.38
N VAL A 184 -1.10 4.24 18.03
CA VAL A 184 -1.13 5.56 17.40
C VAL A 184 -1.84 6.57 18.31
N PRO A 185 -1.64 7.91 18.10
CA PRO A 185 -2.44 8.91 18.77
C PRO A 185 -3.94 8.69 18.54
N VAL A 186 -4.77 8.93 19.55
CA VAL A 186 -6.23 8.72 19.49
C VAL A 186 -6.84 9.42 18.28
N LYS A 187 -6.56 10.73 18.13
CA LYS A 187 -7.07 11.52 17.00
C LYS A 187 -6.63 10.99 15.65
N PHE A 188 -5.42 10.46 15.55
CA PHE A 188 -4.92 9.86 14.31
C PHE A 188 -5.70 8.60 13.94
N TYR A 189 -5.95 7.74 14.91
CA TYR A 189 -6.75 6.52 14.70
C TYR A 189 -8.15 6.88 14.16
N GLU A 190 -8.82 7.81 14.83
CA GLU A 190 -10.18 8.23 14.49
C GLU A 190 -10.29 8.95 13.14
N THR A 191 -9.24 9.67 12.75
CA THR A 191 -9.25 10.43 11.51
C THR A 191 -8.84 9.60 10.29
N PHE A 192 -7.91 8.65 10.46
CA PHE A 192 -7.26 7.98 9.33
C PHE A 192 -7.38 6.45 9.36
N ILE A 193 -7.37 5.79 10.53
CA ILE A 193 -7.44 4.33 10.58
C ILE A 193 -8.91 3.88 10.47
N SER A 194 -9.74 4.27 11.42
CA SER A 194 -11.14 3.84 11.46
C SER A 194 -11.88 4.15 10.14
N PRO A 195 -11.85 5.37 9.58
CA PRO A 195 -12.58 5.66 8.35
C PRO A 195 -12.04 4.95 7.11
N VAL A 196 -10.71 4.74 7.02
CA VAL A 196 -10.10 4.08 5.86
C VAL A 196 -10.42 2.59 5.82
N PHE A 197 -10.56 1.94 6.97
CA PHE A 197 -10.83 0.50 7.07
C PHE A 197 -12.29 0.15 7.36
N THR A 198 -13.17 1.14 7.53
CA THR A 198 -14.61 0.89 7.73
C THR A 198 -15.22 0.23 6.49
N GLY A 199 -15.82 -0.96 6.69
CA GLY A 199 -16.50 -1.72 5.64
C GLY A 199 -15.57 -2.41 4.63
N THR A 200 -14.25 -2.42 4.88
CA THR A 200 -13.28 -3.11 4.03
C THR A 200 -12.14 -3.70 4.86
N SER A 201 -11.46 -4.69 4.29
CA SER A 201 -10.14 -5.09 4.75
C SER A 201 -9.07 -4.24 4.07
N GLY A 202 -7.84 -4.33 4.55
CA GLY A 202 -6.68 -3.71 3.92
C GLY A 202 -5.41 -4.48 4.20
N ILE A 203 -4.29 -4.00 3.66
CA ILE A 203 -2.99 -4.63 3.85
C ILE A 203 -2.16 -3.81 4.83
N VAL A 204 -1.48 -4.48 5.76
CA VAL A 204 -0.49 -3.86 6.64
C VAL A 204 0.88 -4.48 6.35
N TYR A 205 1.79 -3.65 5.83
CA TYR A 205 3.19 -3.99 5.63
C TYR A 205 3.98 -3.51 6.83
N VAL A 206 4.40 -4.44 7.69
CA VAL A 206 5.29 -4.14 8.81
C VAL A 206 6.72 -4.40 8.38
N LEU A 207 7.51 -3.34 8.20
CA LEU A 207 8.87 -3.44 7.68
C LEU A 207 9.78 -4.15 8.68
N PRO A 208 10.72 -4.97 8.20
CA PRO A 208 11.73 -5.59 9.04
C PRO A 208 12.72 -4.55 9.59
N GLU A 209 13.42 -4.93 10.65
CA GLU A 209 14.48 -4.11 11.25
C GLU A 209 15.78 -4.89 11.49
N THR A 210 15.76 -6.21 11.23
CA THR A 210 16.91 -7.11 11.38
C THR A 210 17.23 -7.90 10.11
N ARG A 211 16.36 -7.84 9.10
CA ARG A 211 16.52 -8.50 7.81
C ARG A 211 16.29 -7.51 6.65
N PRO A 212 16.81 -7.79 5.45
CA PRO A 212 16.52 -6.98 4.27
C PRO A 212 15.01 -7.00 3.92
N VAL A 213 14.46 -5.84 3.57
CA VAL A 213 13.04 -5.68 3.21
C VAL A 213 12.66 -6.56 2.02
N ARG A 214 13.57 -6.72 1.05
CA ARG A 214 13.34 -7.53 -0.15
C ARG A 214 13.18 -9.03 0.14
N GLU A 215 13.89 -9.53 1.15
CA GLU A 215 13.75 -10.93 1.58
C GLU A 215 12.39 -11.20 2.24
N VAL A 216 11.89 -10.23 3.03
CA VAL A 216 10.63 -10.39 3.75
C VAL A 216 9.43 -10.34 2.82
N PHE A 217 9.46 -9.48 1.79
CA PHE A 217 8.33 -9.24 0.91
C PHE A 217 8.49 -9.82 -0.50
N GLY A 218 9.69 -10.31 -0.88
CA GLY A 218 9.97 -10.69 -2.27
C GLY A 218 9.88 -9.50 -3.23
N SER A 219 10.10 -8.29 -2.72
CA SER A 219 9.90 -7.06 -3.47
C SER A 219 11.08 -6.72 -4.38
N TYR A 220 10.78 -5.99 -5.46
CA TYR A 220 11.75 -5.53 -6.47
C TYR A 220 11.73 -4.00 -6.62
N ASP A 221 12.77 -3.43 -7.22
CA ASP A 221 12.81 -2.00 -7.52
C ASP A 221 11.86 -1.63 -8.66
N VAL A 222 11.01 -0.64 -8.43
CA VAL A 222 10.15 -0.09 -9.45
C VAL A 222 10.96 0.88 -10.29
N VAL A 223 11.22 0.52 -11.57
CA VAL A 223 11.89 1.35 -12.55
C VAL A 223 10.89 1.88 -13.56
N ASP A 224 11.04 3.14 -13.98
CA ASP A 224 10.17 3.72 -14.99
C ASP A 224 10.49 3.09 -16.35
N GLY A 225 9.47 2.66 -17.09
CA GLY A 225 9.62 2.09 -18.43
C GLY A 225 9.93 0.61 -18.52
N ALA A 226 9.93 -0.14 -17.41
CA ALA A 226 10.01 -1.59 -17.45
C ALA A 226 8.58 -2.18 -17.44
N ASP A 227 8.16 -2.72 -18.58
CA ASP A 227 7.04 -3.66 -18.62
C ASP A 227 7.29 -4.77 -17.60
N GLY A 228 6.26 -5.06 -16.78
CA GLY A 228 6.29 -6.13 -15.78
C GLY A 228 6.44 -7.52 -16.41
N GLY A 229 7.53 -7.74 -17.15
CA GLY A 229 7.91 -9.02 -17.70
C GLY A 229 8.40 -9.94 -16.59
N ARG A 230 7.56 -10.93 -16.25
CA ARG A 230 7.91 -12.12 -15.47
C ARG A 230 9.29 -12.64 -15.87
N GLN A 231 10.30 -12.41 -15.07
CA GLN A 231 11.45 -13.31 -15.01
C GLN A 231 11.12 -14.46 -14.06
N ALA A 232 10.27 -15.36 -14.55
CA ALA A 232 10.23 -16.72 -14.04
C ALA A 232 11.47 -17.44 -14.58
N GLY A 233 12.25 -18.01 -13.66
CA GLY A 233 13.52 -18.66 -13.89
C GLY A 233 13.57 -19.58 -15.11
N SER A 234 14.63 -19.43 -15.86
CA SER A 234 15.17 -20.44 -16.76
C SER A 234 16.64 -20.70 -16.37
N ASP A 235 16.82 -21.42 -15.28
CA ASP A 235 18.03 -22.22 -15.07
C ASP A 235 17.60 -23.66 -14.88
N ALA A 236 17.40 -24.32 -16.01
CA ALA A 236 17.35 -25.77 -16.09
C ALA A 236 18.21 -26.21 -17.27
N GLY A 237 19.39 -26.69 -16.95
CA GLY A 237 20.03 -27.77 -17.71
C GLY A 237 21.01 -27.37 -18.80
N SER A 238 22.29 -27.55 -18.53
CA SER A 238 23.17 -28.23 -19.47
C SER A 238 24.24 -29.01 -18.71
N SER A 239 23.99 -30.27 -18.62
CA SER A 239 25.01 -31.30 -18.36
C SER A 239 25.98 -31.38 -19.54
N ARG A 240 27.26 -31.38 -19.25
CA ARG A 240 28.24 -32.32 -19.87
C ARG A 240 29.44 -32.46 -18.97
#